data_3246b43d8b7088ce1cca26289d9a2787
#
_entry.id   3246b43d8b7088ce1cca26289d9a2787
#
_cell.length_a   1.000
_cell.length_b   1.000
_cell.length_c   1.000
_cell.angle_alpha   90.00
_cell.angle_beta   90.00
_cell.angle_gamma   90.00
#
_symmetry.space_group_name_H-M   'P 1'
#
loop_
_entity.id
_entity.type
_entity.pdbx_description
1 polymer ?
#
loop_
_entity_poly.entity_id
_entity_poly.type
_entity_poly.pdbx_seq_one_letter_code
_entity_poly.pdbx_strand_id
1 'polypeptide(L)' 'MTVEEKLEDLRTALNRYNYYYHVLDSPEITDSAYDELMNELLALEKLH' A
#
# COMPACT_ATOMS: atom_id res chain seq x y z
N MET A 1 9.48 8.40 12.87
CA MET A 1 9.16 8.19 11.46
C MET A 1 8.45 9.42 10.90
N THR A 2 8.91 9.93 9.77
CA THR A 2 8.28 11.09 9.15
C THR A 2 7.13 10.66 8.26
N VAL A 3 6.30 11.62 7.86
CA VAL A 3 5.21 11.33 6.93
C VAL A 3 5.75 10.84 5.60
N GLU A 4 6.85 11.42 5.15
CA GLU A 4 7.48 11.02 3.90
C GLU A 4 7.96 9.57 3.94
N GLU A 5 8.58 9.16 5.04
CA GLU A 5 9.00 7.78 5.20
C GLU A 5 7.82 6.83 5.22
N LYS A 6 6.76 7.23 5.89
CA LYS A 6 5.54 6.43 5.94
C LYS A 6 4.91 6.26 4.57
N LEU A 7 4.86 7.35 3.80
CA LEU A 7 4.33 7.30 2.44
C LEU A 7 5.15 6.34 1.57
N GLU A 8 6.47 6.41 1.69
CA GLU A 8 7.33 5.54 0.91
C GLU A 8 7.15 4.08 1.30
N ASP A 9 7.03 3.80 2.60
CA ASP A 9 6.78 2.45 3.07
C ASP A 9 5.46 1.90 2.54
N LEU A 10 4.41 2.72 2.55
CA LEU A 10 3.11 2.32 2.05
C LEU A 10 3.15 2.05 0.55
N ARG A 11 3.83 2.92 -0.21
CA ARG A 11 3.98 2.72 -1.64
C ARG A 11 4.74 1.43 -1.95
N THR A 12 5.79 1.16 -1.19
CA THR A 12 6.57 -0.05 -1.37
C THR A 12 5.73 -1.29 -1.09
N ALA A 13 4.95 -1.26 0.00
CA ALA A 13 4.08 -2.36 0.34
C ALA A 13 3.03 -2.59 -0.73
N LEU A 14 2.39 -1.52 -1.21
CA LEU A 14 1.36 -1.62 -2.24
C LEU A 14 1.93 -2.17 -3.54
N ASN A 15 3.13 -1.73 -3.92
CA ASN A 15 3.79 -2.23 -5.12
C ASN A 15 4.08 -3.72 -4.99
N ARG A 16 4.50 -4.17 -3.83
CA ARG A 16 4.77 -5.57 -3.58
C ARG A 16 3.49 -6.41 -3.71
N TYR A 17 2.39 -5.94 -3.12
CA TYR A 17 1.13 -6.65 -3.18
C TYR A 17 0.55 -6.66 -4.58
N ASN A 18 0.73 -5.60 -5.33
CA ASN A 18 0.35 -5.57 -6.74
C ASN A 18 1.12 -6.59 -7.54
N TYR A 19 2.40 -6.73 -7.26
CA TYR A 19 3.24 -7.72 -7.93
C TYR A 19 2.72 -9.13 -7.68
N TYR A 20 2.45 -9.47 -6.41
CA TYR A 20 1.92 -10.79 -6.09
C TYR A 20 0.57 -11.02 -6.73
N TYR A 21 -0.26 -10.01 -6.77
CA TYR A 21 -1.60 -10.13 -7.28
C TYR A 21 -1.62 -10.33 -8.80
N HIS A 22 -0.82 -9.54 -9.52
CA HIS A 22 -0.88 -9.52 -10.98
C HIS A 22 0.13 -10.48 -11.64
N VAL A 23 1.25 -10.68 -11.03
CA VAL A 23 2.32 -11.49 -11.64
C VAL A 23 2.28 -12.93 -11.13
N LEU A 24 2.21 -13.10 -9.82
CA LEU A 24 2.24 -14.44 -9.23
C LEU A 24 0.86 -15.05 -9.03
N ASP A 25 -0.18 -14.25 -9.22
CA ASP A 25 -1.57 -14.70 -9.02
C ASP A 25 -1.75 -15.35 -7.65
N SER A 26 -1.05 -14.81 -6.66
CA SER A 26 -1.06 -15.34 -5.30
C SER A 26 -1.05 -14.17 -4.32
N PRO A 27 -2.22 -13.56 -4.07
CA PRO A 27 -2.29 -12.40 -3.19
C PRO A 27 -1.91 -12.76 -1.75
N GLU A 28 -1.01 -11.99 -1.17
CA GLU A 28 -0.62 -12.17 0.23
C GLU A 28 -1.56 -11.48 1.19
N ILE A 29 -2.40 -10.61 0.68
CA ILE A 29 -3.31 -9.86 1.52
C ILE A 29 -4.72 -9.89 0.92
N THR A 30 -5.71 -9.70 1.77
CA THR A 30 -7.09 -9.65 1.32
C THR A 30 -7.38 -8.30 0.64
N ASP A 31 -8.45 -8.26 -0.14
CA ASP A 31 -8.87 -7.03 -0.78
C ASP A 31 -9.16 -5.94 0.26
N SER A 32 -9.77 -6.34 1.38
CA SER A 32 -10.05 -5.38 2.46
C SER A 32 -8.78 -4.76 3.02
N ALA A 33 -7.77 -5.58 3.25
CA ALA A 33 -6.50 -5.08 3.77
C ALA A 33 -5.81 -4.18 2.75
N TYR A 34 -5.89 -4.52 1.47
CA TYR A 34 -5.33 -3.69 0.42
C TYR A 34 -6.01 -2.33 0.37
N ASP A 35 -7.34 -2.33 0.47
CA ASP A 35 -8.10 -1.08 0.48
C ASP A 35 -7.74 -0.21 1.67
N GLU A 36 -7.52 -0.82 2.84
CA GLU A 36 -7.12 -0.07 4.01
C GLU A 36 -5.78 0.62 3.82
N LEU A 37 -4.82 -0.09 3.22
CA LEU A 37 -3.51 0.49 2.92
C LEU A 37 -3.64 1.63 1.92
N MET A 38 -4.47 1.45 0.90
CA MET A 38 -4.69 2.49 -0.09
C MET A 38 -5.32 3.73 0.54
N ASN A 39 -6.31 3.53 1.41
CA ASN A 39 -6.96 4.64 2.10
C ASN A 39 -5.99 5.38 3.01
N GLU A 40 -5.12 4.65 3.70
CA GLU A 40 -4.11 5.25 4.55
C GLU A 40 -3.14 6.10 3.73
N LEU A 41 -2.72 5.57 2.58
CA LEU A 41 -1.84 6.32 1.69
C LEU A 41 -2.50 7.62 1.22
N LEU A 42 -3.76 7.53 0.79
CA LEU A 42 -4.49 8.71 0.33
C LEU A 42 -4.65 9.74 1.43
N ALA A 43 -4.93 9.28 2.65
CA ALA A 43 -5.07 10.20 3.79
C ALA A 43 -3.75 10.93 4.07
N LEU A 44 -2.64 10.23 4.01
CA LEU A 44 -1.33 10.83 4.23
C LEU A 44 -0.97 11.82 3.12
N GLU A 45 -1.33 11.50 1.88
CA GLU A 45 -1.07 12.40 0.76
C GLU A 45 -1.86 13.71 0.91
N LYS A 46 -3.06 13.64 1.46
CA LYS A 46 -3.86 14.83 1.72
C LYS A 46 -3.23 15.71 2.79
N LEU A 47 -2.58 15.11 3.77
CA LEU A 47 -1.92 15.87 4.85
C LEU A 47 -0.61 16.49 4.38
N HIS A 48 -0.03 15.95 3.35
CA HIS A 48 1.26 16.39 2.84
C HIS A 48 1.10 17.15 1.53
#